data_450fd5320e8595c9df9b62e86bc4b88e
#
_entry.id   450fd5320e8595c9df9b62e86bc4b88e
#
_cell.length_a   1.000
_cell.length_b   1.000
_cell.length_c   1.000
_cell.angle_alpha   90.00
_cell.angle_beta   90.00
_cell.angle_gamma   90.00
#
_symmetry.space_group_name_H-M   'P 1'
#
loop_
_entity.id
_entity.type
_entity.pdbx_description
1 polymer ?
#
loop_
_entity_poly.entity_id
_entity_poly.type
_entity_poly.pdbx_seq_one_letter_code
_entity_poly.pdbx_strand_id
1 'polypeptide(L)'
;WAILSLIIQVGALFILDRVIFKQSSAFESKKIELDKPYEDKINIKIPKDADEIKISYNGKYMSYSKGDKLNMIETKSGKDKSIETENKGEVMYYEWLYERDMIVILEKVNKKGKDKIQLVTYNPKNSATTLVTEICDFKSGMKIKNVTESVFTSVYYVYVSNNEGYDRCYRIDINNDKFDVPLKGAGMENMKVIPHKDRLIYDDVVNSSIYATSPNTKLKFNTNNKLRLIGIDRNDVIYIGEVSGDKISGIVYGKIDESTSKWNSIKLDSPANSSDIFFNSKSEIMVNNILEEKIKNITTGKEYP
;
A
#
# COMPACT_ATOMS: atom_id res chain seq x y z
N TRP A 1 35.56 -50.25 -12.64
CA TRP A 1 34.22 -49.89 -12.21
C TRP A 1 34.11 -48.41 -11.84
N ALA A 2 35.02 -47.82 -11.06
CA ALA A 2 34.98 -46.42 -10.67
C ALA A 2 35.02 -45.44 -11.87
N ILE A 3 35.88 -45.68 -12.84
CA ILE A 3 35.98 -44.84 -14.07
C ILE A 3 34.71 -44.91 -14.88
N LEU A 4 34.10 -46.10 -15.02
CA LEU A 4 32.84 -46.27 -15.74
C LEU A 4 31.67 -45.52 -15.05
N SER A 5 31.61 -45.59 -13.71
CA SER A 5 30.63 -44.84 -12.92
C SER A 5 30.77 -43.33 -13.11
N LEU A 6 32.00 -42.83 -13.14
CA LEU A 6 32.29 -41.41 -13.32
C LEU A 6 31.86 -40.91 -14.75
N ILE A 7 32.12 -41.72 -15.76
CA ILE A 7 31.71 -41.41 -17.15
C ILE A 7 30.19 -41.33 -17.25
N ILE A 8 29.45 -42.27 -16.64
CA ILE A 8 28.00 -42.27 -16.62
C ILE A 8 27.45 -41.04 -15.88
N GLN A 9 28.03 -40.68 -14.75
CA GLN A 9 27.62 -39.48 -13.98
C GLN A 9 27.85 -38.19 -14.76
N VAL A 10 29.02 -38.01 -15.38
CA VAL A 10 29.31 -36.84 -16.21
C VAL A 10 28.39 -36.77 -17.42
N GLY A 11 28.14 -37.92 -18.09
CA GLY A 11 27.17 -37.99 -19.19
C GLY A 11 25.75 -37.63 -18.78
N ALA A 12 25.28 -38.12 -17.63
CA ALA A 12 23.97 -37.78 -17.10
C ALA A 12 23.86 -36.29 -16.74
N LEU A 13 24.86 -35.72 -16.11
CA LEU A 13 24.90 -34.27 -15.78
C LEU A 13 24.94 -33.41 -17.04
N PHE A 14 25.69 -33.83 -18.08
CA PHE A 14 25.73 -33.14 -19.37
C PHE A 14 24.35 -33.14 -20.08
N ILE A 15 23.65 -34.27 -20.03
CA ILE A 15 22.30 -34.39 -20.61
C ILE A 15 21.31 -33.52 -19.82
N LEU A 16 21.37 -33.54 -18.47
CA LEU A 16 20.54 -32.68 -17.62
C LEU A 16 20.78 -31.21 -17.95
N ASP A 17 22.01 -30.75 -18.05
CA ASP A 17 22.34 -29.37 -18.36
C ASP A 17 21.89 -28.94 -19.75
N ARG A 18 22.11 -29.78 -20.77
CA ARG A 18 21.84 -29.45 -22.17
C ARG A 18 20.40 -29.68 -22.62
N VAL A 19 19.67 -30.59 -21.97
CA VAL A 19 18.32 -31.01 -22.42
C VAL A 19 17.24 -30.53 -21.43
N ILE A 20 17.46 -30.71 -20.14
CA ILE A 20 16.45 -30.40 -19.12
C ILE A 20 16.60 -28.95 -18.61
N PHE A 21 17.81 -28.51 -18.33
CA PHE A 21 18.07 -27.15 -17.89
C PHE A 21 18.44 -26.17 -19.01
N LYS A 22 18.19 -26.54 -20.25
CA LYS A 22 18.26 -25.61 -21.38
C LYS A 22 17.18 -24.56 -21.18
N GLN A 23 17.44 -23.62 -20.26
CA GLN A 23 16.66 -22.37 -20.20
C GLN A 23 16.75 -21.78 -21.60
N SER A 24 15.62 -21.59 -22.23
CA SER A 24 15.51 -20.71 -23.37
C SER A 24 15.87 -19.31 -22.85
N SER A 25 17.13 -18.95 -22.95
CA SER A 25 17.64 -17.60 -22.68
C SER A 25 17.26 -16.65 -23.81
N ALA A 26 16.06 -16.78 -24.35
CA ALA A 26 15.38 -15.71 -25.00
C ALA A 26 14.90 -14.74 -23.91
N PHE A 27 15.84 -13.98 -23.34
CA PHE A 27 15.50 -12.79 -22.59
C PHE A 27 14.94 -11.80 -23.62
N GLU A 28 13.65 -11.88 -23.92
CA GLU A 28 12.95 -10.79 -24.57
C GLU A 28 12.82 -9.67 -23.55
N SER A 29 13.78 -8.76 -23.54
CA SER A 29 13.59 -7.47 -22.88
C SER A 29 12.56 -6.68 -23.70
N LYS A 30 11.30 -6.87 -23.37
CA LYS A 30 10.24 -6.02 -23.91
C LYS A 30 10.45 -4.65 -23.25
N LYS A 31 10.89 -3.67 -24.04
CA LYS A 31 10.93 -2.28 -23.61
C LYS A 31 9.52 -1.93 -23.17
N ILE A 32 9.31 -1.81 -21.85
CA ILE A 32 8.06 -1.27 -21.34
C ILE A 32 8.12 0.19 -21.71
N GLU A 33 7.40 0.59 -22.77
CA GLU A 33 7.12 1.97 -23.00
C GLU A 33 6.29 2.44 -21.80
N LEU A 34 6.88 3.29 -20.97
CA LEU A 34 6.14 4.01 -19.95
C LEU A 34 5.03 4.74 -20.71
N ASP A 35 3.79 4.36 -20.45
CA ASP A 35 2.64 5.02 -21.05
C ASP A 35 2.83 6.53 -20.92
N LYS A 36 2.77 7.23 -22.05
CA LYS A 36 2.83 8.69 -22.07
C LYS A 36 1.77 9.24 -21.13
N PRO A 37 2.06 10.28 -20.36
CA PRO A 37 1.03 10.91 -19.54
C PRO A 37 -0.16 11.26 -20.44
N TYR A 38 -1.36 10.99 -19.94
CA TYR A 38 -2.59 11.27 -20.67
C TYR A 38 -2.67 12.76 -20.98
N GLU A 39 -2.60 13.14 -22.26
CA GLU A 39 -2.78 14.52 -22.74
C GLU A 39 -4.25 14.87 -23.01
N ASP A 40 -5.14 13.87 -23.03
CA ASP A 40 -6.55 14.07 -23.34
C ASP A 40 -7.36 14.45 -22.10
N LYS A 41 -8.22 15.45 -22.23
CA LYS A 41 -9.24 15.78 -21.21
C LYS A 41 -10.23 14.61 -21.12
N ILE A 42 -10.07 13.79 -20.11
CA ILE A 42 -10.96 12.67 -19.85
C ILE A 42 -12.19 13.21 -19.12
N ASN A 43 -13.37 13.03 -19.74
CA ASN A 43 -14.63 13.44 -19.13
C ASN A 43 -15.34 12.18 -18.60
N ILE A 44 -15.13 11.87 -17.33
CA ILE A 44 -15.75 10.74 -16.65
C ILE A 44 -16.97 11.23 -15.87
N LYS A 45 -18.10 10.57 -16.06
CA LYS A 45 -19.28 10.82 -15.26
C LYS A 45 -19.26 9.89 -14.04
N ILE A 46 -19.07 10.49 -12.88
CA ILE A 46 -19.14 9.78 -11.61
C ILE A 46 -20.59 9.85 -11.12
N PRO A 47 -21.20 8.73 -10.67
CA PRO A 47 -22.52 8.75 -10.05
C PRO A 47 -22.55 9.70 -8.84
N LYS A 48 -23.65 10.42 -8.65
CA LYS A 48 -23.79 11.39 -7.53
C LYS A 48 -23.79 10.72 -6.15
N ASP A 49 -24.14 9.45 -6.12
CA ASP A 49 -24.19 8.57 -4.94
C ASP A 49 -22.96 7.66 -4.83
N ALA A 50 -21.86 8.04 -5.47
CA ALA A 50 -20.57 7.37 -5.35
C ALA A 50 -19.85 7.85 -4.09
N ASP A 51 -19.38 6.89 -3.29
CA ASP A 51 -18.55 7.12 -2.12
C ASP A 51 -17.15 6.50 -2.32
N GLU A 52 -16.20 6.91 -1.49
CA GLU A 52 -14.83 6.36 -1.47
C GLU A 52 -14.16 6.28 -2.84
N ILE A 53 -14.19 7.38 -3.58
CA ILE A 53 -13.58 7.43 -4.91
C ILE A 53 -12.06 7.31 -4.81
N LYS A 54 -11.47 6.34 -5.51
CA LYS A 54 -10.03 6.11 -5.55
C LYS A 54 -9.55 5.92 -6.98
N ILE A 55 -8.31 6.35 -7.26
CA ILE A 55 -7.70 6.29 -8.59
C ILE A 55 -6.51 5.33 -8.55
N SER A 56 -6.34 4.47 -9.58
CA SER A 56 -5.16 3.62 -9.72
C SER A 56 -3.89 4.45 -9.88
N TYR A 57 -2.74 3.87 -9.51
CA TYR A 57 -1.46 4.57 -9.51
C TYR A 57 -1.08 5.27 -10.84
N ASN A 58 -1.56 4.76 -11.96
CA ASN A 58 -1.28 5.28 -13.29
C ASN A 58 -2.47 6.00 -13.92
N GLY A 59 -3.57 6.19 -13.18
CA GLY A 59 -4.77 6.86 -13.65
C GLY A 59 -5.61 6.10 -14.68
N LYS A 60 -5.28 4.83 -15.01
CA LYS A 60 -6.03 4.03 -15.98
C LYS A 60 -7.41 3.61 -15.51
N TYR A 61 -7.58 3.51 -14.21
CA TYR A 61 -8.82 3.09 -13.58
C TYR A 61 -9.17 4.00 -12.43
N MET A 62 -10.46 4.16 -12.20
CA MET A 62 -11.04 4.78 -11.03
C MET A 62 -12.03 3.80 -10.42
N SER A 63 -12.04 3.68 -9.10
CA SER A 63 -13.00 2.87 -8.37
C SER A 63 -13.83 3.75 -7.44
N TYR A 64 -15.03 3.30 -7.14
CA TYR A 64 -15.94 3.93 -6.19
C TYR A 64 -16.86 2.89 -5.55
N SER A 65 -17.27 3.13 -4.32
CA SER A 65 -18.33 2.36 -3.67
C SER A 65 -19.68 2.98 -3.96
N LYS A 66 -20.71 2.13 -4.05
CA LYS A 66 -22.09 2.54 -4.15
C LYS A 66 -22.95 1.54 -3.34
N GLY A 67 -23.34 1.94 -2.15
CA GLY A 67 -23.85 0.99 -1.15
C GLY A 67 -22.80 -0.10 -0.89
N ASP A 68 -23.22 -1.36 -0.92
CA ASP A 68 -22.34 -2.52 -0.66
C ASP A 68 -21.55 -2.97 -1.90
N LYS A 69 -21.64 -2.24 -3.01
CA LYS A 69 -21.01 -2.62 -4.28
C LYS A 69 -19.79 -1.77 -4.57
N LEU A 70 -18.72 -2.44 -4.96
CA LEU A 70 -17.53 -1.82 -5.50
C LEU A 70 -17.63 -1.77 -7.03
N ASN A 71 -17.41 -0.60 -7.61
CA ASN A 71 -17.47 -0.36 -9.04
C ASN A 71 -16.13 0.20 -9.53
N MET A 72 -15.87 0.04 -10.82
CA MET A 72 -14.67 0.53 -11.45
C MET A 72 -14.96 1.11 -12.82
N ILE A 73 -14.38 2.26 -13.10
CA ILE A 73 -14.45 2.93 -14.41
C ILE A 73 -13.05 2.86 -15.05
N GLU A 74 -13.00 2.38 -16.29
CA GLU A 74 -11.80 2.54 -17.12
C GLU A 74 -11.76 3.98 -17.62
N THR A 75 -10.74 4.75 -17.22
CA THR A 75 -10.71 6.20 -17.44
C THR A 75 -10.69 6.59 -18.92
N LYS A 76 -10.04 5.80 -19.77
CA LYS A 76 -9.93 6.07 -21.21
C LYS A 76 -11.26 5.88 -21.95
N SER A 77 -11.98 4.82 -21.63
CA SER A 77 -13.22 4.44 -22.33
C SER A 77 -14.49 4.96 -21.66
N GLY A 78 -14.40 5.36 -20.38
CA GLY A 78 -15.55 5.66 -19.53
C GLY A 78 -16.40 4.43 -19.21
N LYS A 79 -15.93 3.21 -19.52
CA LYS A 79 -16.65 1.98 -19.27
C LYS A 79 -16.70 1.69 -17.79
N ASP A 80 -17.91 1.69 -17.24
CA ASP A 80 -18.21 1.36 -15.85
C ASP A 80 -18.59 -0.13 -15.73
N LYS A 81 -18.10 -0.79 -14.66
CA LYS A 81 -18.47 -2.15 -14.31
C LYS A 81 -18.44 -2.38 -12.81
N SER A 82 -19.34 -3.22 -12.33
CA SER A 82 -19.30 -3.70 -10.96
C SER A 82 -18.20 -4.75 -10.77
N ILE A 83 -17.51 -4.68 -9.65
CA ILE A 83 -16.54 -5.69 -9.22
C ILE A 83 -17.28 -6.68 -8.33
N GLU A 84 -17.39 -7.90 -8.80
CA GLU A 84 -17.92 -9.01 -8.00
C GLU A 84 -16.77 -9.91 -7.58
N THR A 85 -16.68 -10.19 -6.30
CA THR A 85 -15.73 -11.17 -5.77
C THR A 85 -16.33 -12.58 -5.93
N GLU A 86 -15.46 -13.59 -5.98
CA GLU A 86 -15.88 -15.00 -6.16
C GLU A 86 -16.90 -15.44 -5.10
N ASN A 87 -16.71 -14.99 -3.87
CA ASN A 87 -17.60 -15.34 -2.75
C ASN A 87 -18.76 -14.37 -2.56
N LYS A 88 -18.90 -13.34 -3.40
CA LYS A 88 -19.92 -12.28 -3.30
C LYS A 88 -20.03 -11.70 -1.89
N GLY A 89 -18.87 -11.48 -1.27
CA GLY A 89 -18.77 -10.92 0.07
C GLY A 89 -19.18 -9.45 0.11
N GLU A 90 -19.56 -8.99 1.30
CA GLU A 90 -19.76 -7.57 1.58
C GLU A 90 -18.40 -6.86 1.64
N VAL A 91 -18.15 -5.89 0.77
CA VAL A 91 -16.88 -5.14 0.73
C VAL A 91 -16.80 -4.26 1.97
N MET A 92 -15.80 -4.50 2.81
CA MET A 92 -15.53 -3.71 4.02
C MET A 92 -14.48 -2.64 3.81
N TYR A 93 -13.55 -2.86 2.86
CA TYR A 93 -12.45 -1.96 2.55
C TYR A 93 -11.86 -2.32 1.20
N TYR A 94 -11.36 -1.33 0.47
CA TYR A 94 -10.57 -1.57 -0.73
C TYR A 94 -9.50 -0.48 -0.93
N GLU A 95 -8.43 -0.83 -1.64
CA GLU A 95 -7.33 0.08 -1.97
C GLU A 95 -6.66 -0.36 -3.27
N TRP A 96 -6.20 0.62 -4.07
CA TRP A 96 -5.35 0.34 -5.21
C TRP A 96 -3.93 0.02 -4.74
N LEU A 97 -3.35 -1.02 -5.32
CA LEU A 97 -1.95 -1.33 -5.05
C LEU A 97 -1.05 -0.32 -5.73
N TYR A 98 0.00 0.07 -5.02
CA TYR A 98 0.99 0.97 -5.57
C TYR A 98 1.80 0.25 -6.66
N GLU A 99 2.04 0.92 -7.82
CA GLU A 99 2.75 0.39 -8.99
C GLU A 99 2.13 -0.86 -9.65
N ARG A 100 0.91 -1.24 -9.28
CA ARG A 100 0.16 -2.34 -9.90
C ARG A 100 -1.27 -1.93 -10.20
N ASP A 101 -1.77 -2.30 -11.38
CA ASP A 101 -3.19 -2.14 -11.72
C ASP A 101 -3.99 -3.28 -11.06
N MET A 102 -4.00 -3.30 -9.73
CA MET A 102 -4.74 -4.28 -8.93
C MET A 102 -5.39 -3.61 -7.74
N ILE A 103 -6.53 -4.11 -7.33
CA ILE A 103 -7.23 -3.68 -6.12
C ILE A 103 -7.08 -4.77 -5.07
N VAL A 104 -6.70 -4.39 -3.86
CA VAL A 104 -6.86 -5.22 -2.68
C VAL A 104 -8.23 -4.95 -2.06
N ILE A 105 -8.95 -6.00 -1.70
CA ILE A 105 -10.30 -5.94 -1.15
C ILE A 105 -10.34 -6.76 0.13
N LEU A 106 -10.85 -6.18 1.20
CA LEU A 106 -11.26 -6.90 2.41
C LEU A 106 -12.77 -7.05 2.36
N GLU A 107 -13.24 -8.28 2.40
CA GLU A 107 -14.67 -8.57 2.34
C GLU A 107 -15.12 -9.46 3.50
N LYS A 108 -16.36 -9.27 3.94
CA LYS A 108 -17.03 -10.16 4.86
C LYS A 108 -17.78 -11.23 4.08
N VAL A 109 -17.52 -12.47 4.38
CA VAL A 109 -18.16 -13.63 3.75
C VAL A 109 -18.72 -14.59 4.79
N ASN A 110 -19.86 -15.23 4.47
CA ASN A 110 -20.38 -16.29 5.31
C ASN A 110 -19.82 -17.64 4.86
N LYS A 111 -19.09 -18.32 5.73
CA LYS A 111 -18.56 -19.66 5.50
C LYS A 111 -19.12 -20.62 6.54
N LYS A 112 -19.96 -21.53 6.12
CA LYS A 112 -20.56 -22.56 6.99
C LYS A 112 -21.25 -21.99 8.23
N GLY A 113 -21.99 -20.88 8.07
CA GLY A 113 -22.72 -20.22 9.13
C GLY A 113 -21.89 -19.32 10.05
N LYS A 114 -20.62 -19.06 9.70
CA LYS A 114 -19.76 -18.12 10.41
C LYS A 114 -19.32 -17.00 9.46
N ASP A 115 -19.47 -15.78 9.90
CA ASP A 115 -18.98 -14.63 9.17
C ASP A 115 -17.47 -14.48 9.38
N LYS A 116 -16.74 -14.29 8.29
CA LYS A 116 -15.29 -14.15 8.27
C LYS A 116 -14.87 -12.95 7.44
N ILE A 117 -13.73 -12.38 7.79
CA ILE A 117 -13.05 -11.37 6.96
C ILE A 117 -11.99 -12.09 6.15
N GLN A 118 -11.99 -11.85 4.84
CA GLN A 118 -10.95 -12.37 3.94
C GLN A 118 -10.34 -11.25 3.09
N LEU A 119 -9.08 -11.46 2.72
CA LEU A 119 -8.32 -10.61 1.82
C LEU A 119 -8.35 -11.23 0.43
N VAL A 120 -8.81 -10.49 -0.55
CA VAL A 120 -8.78 -10.86 -1.96
C VAL A 120 -8.11 -9.77 -2.78
N THR A 121 -7.58 -10.14 -3.94
CA THR A 121 -7.09 -9.18 -4.94
C THR A 121 -7.96 -9.26 -6.19
N TYR A 122 -8.15 -8.13 -6.84
CA TYR A 122 -8.87 -8.02 -8.11
C TYR A 122 -7.96 -7.44 -9.19
N ASN A 123 -7.89 -8.12 -10.34
CA ASN A 123 -7.13 -7.68 -11.51
C ASN A 123 -8.09 -7.12 -12.58
N PRO A 124 -8.06 -5.80 -12.85
CA PRO A 124 -8.93 -5.16 -13.84
C PRO A 124 -8.80 -5.70 -15.26
N LYS A 125 -7.60 -6.14 -15.65
CA LYS A 125 -7.30 -6.56 -17.04
C LYS A 125 -8.07 -7.82 -17.45
N ASN A 126 -8.22 -8.75 -16.55
CA ASN A 126 -8.92 -10.03 -16.81
C ASN A 126 -10.18 -10.21 -15.95
N SER A 127 -10.51 -9.24 -15.12
CA SER A 127 -11.64 -9.26 -14.17
C SER A 127 -11.59 -10.45 -13.19
N ALA A 128 -10.40 -10.94 -12.90
CA ALA A 128 -10.21 -12.07 -12.00
C ALA A 128 -10.02 -11.59 -10.55
N THR A 129 -10.67 -12.30 -9.63
CA THR A 129 -10.40 -12.19 -8.19
C THR A 129 -9.58 -13.38 -7.74
N THR A 130 -8.70 -13.16 -6.76
CA THR A 130 -7.88 -14.21 -6.17
C THR A 130 -7.93 -14.09 -4.67
N LEU A 131 -8.35 -15.16 -3.99
CA LEU A 131 -8.26 -15.23 -2.53
C LEU A 131 -6.79 -15.26 -2.11
N VAL A 132 -6.40 -14.31 -1.27
CA VAL A 132 -5.08 -14.31 -0.63
C VAL A 132 -5.15 -15.17 0.63
N THR A 133 -5.97 -14.76 1.63
CA THR A 133 -6.12 -15.53 2.88
C THR A 133 -7.36 -15.09 3.67
N GLU A 134 -7.76 -15.91 4.64
CA GLU A 134 -8.74 -15.53 5.67
C GLU A 134 -8.04 -14.77 6.79
N ILE A 135 -8.52 -13.56 7.11
CA ILE A 135 -7.93 -12.70 8.14
C ILE A 135 -8.37 -13.12 9.53
N CYS A 136 -9.66 -13.10 9.82
CA CYS A 136 -10.22 -13.49 11.13
C CYS A 136 -11.72 -13.75 11.04
N ASP A 137 -12.30 -14.31 12.10
CA ASP A 137 -13.74 -14.37 12.27
C ASP A 137 -14.27 -12.92 12.46
N PHE A 138 -15.35 -12.60 11.75
CA PHE A 138 -15.99 -11.29 11.89
C PHE A 138 -16.79 -11.24 13.21
N LYS A 139 -16.65 -10.14 13.92
CA LYS A 139 -17.48 -9.81 15.08
C LYS A 139 -18.18 -8.49 14.84
N SER A 140 -19.34 -8.31 15.44
CA SER A 140 -20.10 -7.06 15.33
C SER A 140 -19.23 -5.83 15.66
N GLY A 141 -19.40 -4.77 14.92
CA GLY A 141 -18.63 -3.53 15.08
C GLY A 141 -17.20 -3.55 14.53
N MET A 142 -16.70 -4.67 13.98
CA MET A 142 -15.39 -4.72 13.35
C MET A 142 -15.34 -3.86 12.09
N LYS A 143 -14.23 -3.13 11.96
CA LYS A 143 -13.88 -2.30 10.80
C LYS A 143 -12.44 -2.56 10.40
N ILE A 144 -12.18 -2.51 9.12
CA ILE A 144 -10.82 -2.44 8.60
C ILE A 144 -10.37 -0.99 8.70
N LYS A 145 -9.39 -0.73 9.53
CA LYS A 145 -8.88 0.62 9.78
C LYS A 145 -7.83 1.03 8.76
N ASN A 146 -6.98 0.09 8.38
CA ASN A 146 -5.92 0.35 7.42
C ASN A 146 -5.43 -0.95 6.77
N VAL A 147 -5.00 -0.84 5.51
CA VAL A 147 -4.29 -1.89 4.79
C VAL A 147 -3.09 -1.25 4.10
N THR A 148 -1.95 -1.91 4.15
CA THR A 148 -0.76 -1.47 3.43
C THR A 148 -0.02 -2.66 2.87
N GLU A 149 0.59 -2.49 1.70
CA GLU A 149 1.33 -3.53 1.00
C GLU A 149 2.73 -3.04 0.65
N SER A 150 3.70 -3.94 0.79
CA SER A 150 4.99 -3.81 0.14
C SER A 150 4.98 -4.62 -1.16
N VAL A 151 4.93 -3.91 -2.29
CA VAL A 151 4.89 -4.53 -3.62
C VAL A 151 6.15 -5.36 -3.92
N PHE A 152 7.30 -4.94 -3.40
CA PHE A 152 8.58 -5.61 -3.64
C PHE A 152 8.81 -6.83 -2.76
N THR A 153 8.26 -6.84 -1.55
CA THR A 153 8.33 -8.01 -0.65
C THR A 153 7.08 -8.87 -0.68
N SER A 154 6.02 -8.42 -1.39
CA SER A 154 4.71 -9.08 -1.48
C SER A 154 4.11 -9.40 -0.09
N VAL A 155 4.20 -8.45 0.83
CA VAL A 155 3.71 -8.55 2.20
C VAL A 155 2.58 -7.55 2.40
N TYR A 156 1.46 -8.02 2.96
CA TYR A 156 0.34 -7.17 3.38
C TYR A 156 0.34 -7.01 4.90
N TYR A 157 -0.07 -5.83 5.34
CA TYR A 157 -0.44 -5.59 6.74
C TYR A 157 -1.88 -5.11 6.77
N VAL A 158 -2.70 -5.76 7.59
CA VAL A 158 -4.14 -5.48 7.73
C VAL A 158 -4.43 -5.15 9.19
N TYR A 159 -4.94 -3.95 9.45
CA TYR A 159 -5.36 -3.56 10.78
C TYR A 159 -6.87 -3.60 10.92
N VAL A 160 -7.33 -4.46 11.82
CA VAL A 160 -8.74 -4.67 12.15
C VAL A 160 -9.00 -4.19 13.56
N SER A 161 -10.05 -3.40 13.74
CA SER A 161 -10.44 -2.86 15.06
C SER A 161 -11.95 -2.91 15.23
N ASN A 162 -12.38 -3.06 16.49
CA ASN A 162 -13.73 -2.74 16.88
C ASN A 162 -13.68 -1.79 18.10
N ASN A 163 -14.79 -1.14 18.39
CA ASN A 163 -14.84 -0.19 19.52
C ASN A 163 -14.89 -0.90 20.90
N GLU A 164 -14.80 -2.23 20.94
CA GLU A 164 -14.92 -3.07 22.13
C GLU A 164 -13.57 -3.67 22.57
N GLY A 165 -12.45 -3.08 22.13
CA GLY A 165 -11.09 -3.49 22.52
C GLY A 165 -10.48 -4.61 21.68
N TYR A 166 -11.07 -4.93 20.53
CA TYR A 166 -10.42 -5.77 19.55
C TYR A 166 -9.59 -4.90 18.61
N ASP A 167 -8.27 -4.94 18.77
CA ASP A 167 -7.30 -4.25 17.94
C ASP A 167 -6.23 -5.27 17.55
N ARG A 168 -6.19 -5.61 16.26
CA ARG A 168 -5.24 -6.60 15.72
C ARG A 168 -4.65 -6.13 14.42
N CYS A 169 -3.35 -6.28 14.30
CA CYS A 169 -2.62 -6.13 13.05
C CYS A 169 -2.16 -7.51 12.58
N TYR A 170 -2.50 -7.85 11.36
CA TYR A 170 -2.09 -9.09 10.72
C TYR A 170 -1.08 -8.78 9.63
N ARG A 171 0.02 -9.53 9.61
CA ARG A 171 0.97 -9.58 8.52
C ARG A 171 0.72 -10.83 7.71
N ILE A 172 0.59 -10.68 6.40
CA ILE A 172 0.42 -11.76 5.45
C ILE A 172 1.64 -11.76 4.53
N ASP A 173 2.37 -12.86 4.47
CA ASP A 173 3.59 -12.96 3.67
C ASP A 173 3.31 -13.43 2.23
N ILE A 174 4.38 -13.57 1.45
CA ILE A 174 4.33 -14.01 0.05
C ILE A 174 3.72 -15.41 -0.13
N ASN A 175 3.78 -16.26 0.90
CA ASN A 175 3.17 -17.59 0.88
C ASN A 175 1.69 -17.57 1.31
N ASN A 176 1.13 -16.39 1.58
CA ASN A 176 -0.18 -16.16 2.16
C ASN A 176 -0.31 -16.65 3.61
N ASP A 177 0.82 -16.89 4.29
CA ASP A 177 0.82 -17.21 5.70
C ASP A 177 0.55 -15.96 6.55
N LYS A 178 -0.35 -16.10 7.51
CA LYS A 178 -0.81 -14.99 8.35
C LYS A 178 -0.20 -15.07 9.75
N PHE A 179 0.30 -13.93 10.22
CA PHE A 179 0.92 -13.75 11.53
C PHE A 179 0.32 -12.55 12.25
N ASP A 180 0.11 -12.69 13.57
CA ASP A 180 -0.24 -11.54 14.40
C ASP A 180 0.99 -10.65 14.63
N VAL A 181 0.82 -9.34 14.45
CA VAL A 181 1.86 -8.35 14.71
C VAL A 181 1.54 -7.63 16.03
N PRO A 182 2.31 -7.87 17.09
CA PRO A 182 2.09 -7.18 18.35
C PRO A 182 2.47 -5.71 18.20
N LEU A 183 1.46 -4.83 18.13
CA LEU A 183 1.67 -3.39 18.09
C LEU A 183 1.86 -2.83 19.50
N LYS A 184 2.67 -1.78 19.62
CA LYS A 184 2.84 -0.98 20.84
C LYS A 184 2.02 0.30 20.72
N GLY A 185 1.61 0.84 21.86
CA GLY A 185 0.83 2.06 21.91
C GLY A 185 -0.66 1.83 22.13
N ALA A 186 -1.40 2.92 22.26
CA ALA A 186 -2.81 2.91 22.64
C ALA A 186 -3.75 3.45 21.55
N GLY A 187 -3.22 4.02 20.47
CA GLY A 187 -4.03 4.67 19.44
C GLY A 187 -3.35 4.69 18.10
N MET A 188 -3.29 3.53 17.42
CA MET A 188 -2.78 3.48 16.07
C MET A 188 -3.82 4.09 15.11
N GLU A 189 -3.40 5.04 14.29
CA GLU A 189 -4.24 5.67 13.27
C GLU A 189 -3.68 5.42 11.86
N ASN A 190 -2.40 5.69 11.67
CA ASN A 190 -1.74 5.53 10.38
C ASN A 190 -0.69 4.44 10.44
N MET A 191 -0.62 3.65 9.39
CA MET A 191 0.44 2.68 9.18
C MET A 191 0.82 2.58 7.71
N LYS A 192 2.11 2.37 7.44
CA LYS A 192 2.66 2.13 6.10
C LYS A 192 3.81 1.15 6.19
N VAL A 193 3.84 0.18 5.29
CA VAL A 193 5.00 -0.71 5.14
C VAL A 193 6.03 -0.05 4.24
N ILE A 194 7.30 -0.26 4.55
CA ILE A 194 8.40 0.23 3.71
C ILE A 194 8.42 -0.58 2.40
N PRO A 195 8.43 0.07 1.21
CA PRO A 195 8.28 -0.63 -0.07
C PRO A 195 9.27 -1.77 -0.31
N HIS A 196 10.56 -1.58 0.00
CA HIS A 196 11.59 -2.59 -0.23
C HIS A 196 11.97 -3.39 1.02
N LYS A 197 11.24 -3.24 2.12
CA LYS A 197 11.52 -3.93 3.39
C LYS A 197 10.22 -4.39 4.04
N ASP A 198 10.22 -5.62 4.50
CA ASP A 198 9.13 -6.14 5.32
C ASP A 198 9.19 -5.53 6.73
N ARG A 199 8.89 -4.24 6.80
CA ARG A 199 8.95 -3.45 8.02
C ARG A 199 7.84 -2.40 8.05
N LEU A 200 6.94 -2.51 9.01
CA LEU A 200 5.82 -1.59 9.18
C LEU A 200 6.26 -0.38 10.01
N ILE A 201 5.87 0.82 9.57
CA ILE A 201 5.94 2.05 10.35
C ILE A 201 4.52 2.45 10.71
N TYR A 202 4.29 2.84 11.95
CA TYR A 202 2.97 3.25 12.42
C TYR A 202 3.06 4.31 13.51
N ASP A 203 2.01 5.11 13.64
CA ASP A 203 1.91 6.10 14.68
C ASP A 203 1.00 5.64 15.82
N ASP A 204 1.26 6.18 17.00
CA ASP A 204 0.39 6.16 18.16
C ASP A 204 0.01 7.62 18.46
N VAL A 205 -1.18 7.99 18.03
CA VAL A 205 -1.66 9.37 18.14
C VAL A 205 -1.93 9.80 19.58
N VAL A 206 -2.23 8.86 20.46
CA VAL A 206 -2.46 9.13 21.88
C VAL A 206 -1.16 9.56 22.57
N ASN A 207 -0.07 8.85 22.32
CA ASN A 207 1.24 9.12 22.92
C ASN A 207 2.18 9.90 21.99
N SER A 208 1.68 10.38 20.84
CA SER A 208 2.46 11.12 19.84
C SER A 208 3.79 10.45 19.50
N SER A 209 3.72 9.19 19.21
CA SER A 209 4.91 8.34 19.04
C SER A 209 4.88 7.58 17.71
N ILE A 210 6.04 7.42 17.12
CA ILE A 210 6.22 6.65 15.89
C ILE A 210 6.97 5.37 16.23
N TYR A 211 6.50 4.26 15.69
CA TYR A 211 7.08 2.94 15.89
C TYR A 211 7.45 2.28 14.57
N ALA A 212 8.42 1.39 14.64
CA ALA A 212 8.79 0.49 13.54
C ALA A 212 8.76 -0.95 14.05
N THR A 213 8.27 -1.88 13.23
CA THR A 213 8.33 -3.33 13.54
C THR A 213 9.70 -3.91 13.18
N SER A 214 9.99 -5.15 13.58
CA SER A 214 11.16 -5.94 13.16
C SER A 214 12.52 -5.26 13.36
N PRO A 215 12.95 -4.88 14.59
CA PRO A 215 12.24 -5.09 15.86
C PRO A 215 11.19 -4.01 16.14
N ASN A 216 10.21 -4.33 17.00
CA ASN A 216 9.18 -3.37 17.40
C ASN A 216 9.74 -2.34 18.37
N THR A 217 10.17 -1.19 17.83
CA THR A 217 10.87 -0.12 18.54
C THR A 217 10.24 1.23 18.29
N LYS A 218 10.26 2.09 19.31
CA LYS A 218 9.90 3.50 19.19
C LYS A 218 11.03 4.26 18.50
N LEU A 219 10.71 5.00 17.44
CA LEU A 219 11.64 5.93 16.80
C LEU A 219 11.76 7.20 17.67
N LYS A 220 12.97 7.65 17.90
CA LYS A 220 13.23 8.82 18.74
C LYS A 220 13.53 10.02 17.86
N PHE A 221 12.76 11.09 18.01
CA PHE A 221 12.97 12.36 17.33
C PHE A 221 13.33 13.44 18.35
N ASN A 222 14.18 14.38 17.95
CA ASN A 222 14.57 15.50 18.81
C ASN A 222 13.58 16.66 18.61
N THR A 223 12.33 16.47 19.05
CA THR A 223 11.26 17.47 18.97
C THR A 223 10.31 17.31 20.15
N ASN A 224 9.72 18.42 20.59
CA ASN A 224 8.64 18.44 21.57
C ASN A 224 7.25 18.48 20.89
N ASN A 225 7.21 18.58 19.56
CA ASN A 225 5.97 18.61 18.81
C ASN A 225 5.31 17.22 18.80
N LYS A 226 3.99 17.21 18.68
CA LYS A 226 3.26 15.97 18.38
C LYS A 226 3.68 15.44 17.01
N LEU A 227 3.81 14.14 16.90
CA LEU A 227 4.25 13.46 15.68
C LEU A 227 3.11 12.66 15.07
N ARG A 228 3.05 12.63 13.73
CA ARG A 228 2.12 11.82 12.94
C ARG A 228 2.83 11.24 11.73
N LEU A 229 2.56 9.98 11.39
CA LEU A 229 3.02 9.39 10.15
C LEU A 229 2.24 9.99 8.98
N ILE A 230 2.92 10.65 8.04
CA ILE A 230 2.30 11.16 6.81
C ILE A 230 2.33 10.08 5.74
N GLY A 231 3.47 9.45 5.52
CA GLY A 231 3.61 8.41 4.50
C GLY A 231 5.03 7.89 4.33
N ILE A 232 5.18 7.01 3.36
CA ILE A 232 6.46 6.47 2.90
C ILE A 232 6.42 6.48 1.38
N ASP A 233 7.47 6.95 0.74
CA ASP A 233 7.54 6.98 -0.72
C ASP A 233 8.18 5.70 -1.30
N ARG A 234 8.21 5.63 -2.64
CA ARG A 234 8.77 4.51 -3.38
C ARG A 234 10.28 4.27 -3.17
N ASN A 235 10.99 5.26 -2.62
CA ASN A 235 12.43 5.21 -2.37
C ASN A 235 12.74 4.88 -0.91
N ASP A 236 11.76 4.36 -0.14
CA ASP A 236 11.84 4.02 1.28
C ASP A 236 12.04 5.23 2.21
N VAL A 237 11.78 6.44 1.74
CA VAL A 237 11.84 7.64 2.58
C VAL A 237 10.55 7.74 3.40
N ILE A 238 10.71 7.82 4.70
CA ILE A 238 9.63 7.93 5.68
C ILE A 238 9.44 9.40 6.01
N TYR A 239 8.19 9.88 6.01
CA TYR A 239 7.82 11.26 6.27
C TYR A 239 6.96 11.34 7.53
N ILE A 240 7.45 12.07 8.51
CA ILE A 240 6.82 12.29 9.80
C ILE A 240 6.45 13.77 9.93
N GLY A 241 5.18 14.04 10.12
CA GLY A 241 4.67 15.39 10.32
C GLY A 241 4.83 15.84 11.77
N GLU A 242 5.28 17.06 11.95
CA GLU A 242 5.20 17.78 13.22
C GLU A 242 3.86 18.53 13.27
N VAL A 243 3.03 18.17 14.26
CA VAL A 243 1.66 18.66 14.37
C VAL A 243 1.60 19.91 15.23
N SER A 244 0.95 20.95 14.70
CA SER A 244 0.58 22.17 15.42
C SER A 244 -0.93 22.39 15.31
N GLY A 245 -1.63 22.31 16.44
CA GLY A 245 -3.09 22.18 16.45
C GLY A 245 -3.50 20.83 15.85
N ASP A 246 -4.20 20.86 14.73
CA ASP A 246 -4.66 19.69 13.95
C ASP A 246 -3.95 19.55 12.58
N LYS A 247 -3.04 20.48 12.27
CA LYS A 247 -2.34 20.56 10.99
C LYS A 247 -0.85 20.26 11.12
N ILE A 248 -0.24 19.86 10.01
CA ILE A 248 1.20 19.64 9.88
C ILE A 248 1.87 20.99 9.64
N SER A 249 2.81 21.37 10.50
CA SER A 249 3.60 22.60 10.41
C SER A 249 5.04 22.38 9.94
N GLY A 250 5.52 21.14 10.02
CA GLY A 250 6.85 20.75 9.58
C GLY A 250 6.90 19.25 9.27
N ILE A 251 7.90 18.84 8.56
CA ILE A 251 8.10 17.43 8.15
C ILE A 251 9.53 17.03 8.43
N VAL A 252 9.71 15.94 9.16
CA VAL A 252 10.99 15.26 9.36
C VAL A 252 11.00 14.01 8.50
N TYR A 253 12.04 13.79 7.71
CA TYR A 253 12.06 12.69 6.77
C TYR A 253 13.44 12.06 6.59
N GLY A 254 13.47 10.76 6.36
CA GLY A 254 14.70 9.99 6.17
C GLY A 254 14.43 8.50 6.05
N LYS A 255 15.50 7.70 6.00
CA LYS A 255 15.40 6.24 5.86
C LYS A 255 15.58 5.54 7.19
N ILE A 256 14.92 4.38 7.34
CA ILE A 256 14.92 3.60 8.59
C ILE A 256 16.32 3.07 8.97
N ASP A 257 17.22 2.95 8.02
CA ASP A 257 18.60 2.48 8.28
C ASP A 257 19.50 3.57 8.87
N GLU A 258 19.02 4.81 8.87
CA GLU A 258 19.73 5.95 9.42
C GLU A 258 19.22 6.31 10.80
N SER A 259 20.09 6.83 11.65
CA SER A 259 19.63 7.43 12.90
C SER A 259 18.69 8.59 12.62
N THR A 260 17.54 8.65 13.30
CA THR A 260 16.57 9.74 13.17
C THR A 260 17.16 11.13 13.44
N SER A 261 18.28 11.21 14.18
CA SER A 261 19.03 12.45 14.39
C SER A 261 19.72 13.01 13.13
N LYS A 262 19.83 12.17 12.09
CA LYS A 262 20.41 12.55 10.78
C LYS A 262 19.34 12.81 9.72
N TRP A 263 18.07 12.61 10.08
CA TRP A 263 16.97 12.86 9.15
C TRP A 263 16.84 14.34 8.83
N ASN A 264 16.45 14.64 7.62
CA ASN A 264 16.21 15.99 7.18
C ASN A 264 14.92 16.53 7.80
N SER A 265 14.83 17.84 7.92
CA SER A 265 13.61 18.52 8.35
C SER A 265 13.31 19.73 7.45
N ILE A 266 12.03 19.97 7.22
CA ILE A 266 11.56 21.13 6.47
C ILE A 266 10.34 21.71 7.17
N LYS A 267 10.30 23.04 7.31
CA LYS A 267 9.13 23.78 7.80
C LYS A 267 8.20 24.07 6.63
N LEU A 268 6.91 23.96 6.85
CA LEU A 268 5.91 24.41 5.89
C LEU A 268 5.68 25.93 6.06
N ASP A 269 5.53 26.65 4.95
CA ASP A 269 5.24 28.10 4.99
C ASP A 269 3.89 28.39 5.66
N SER A 270 2.93 27.49 5.46
CA SER A 270 1.63 27.47 6.15
C SER A 270 1.27 26.05 6.53
N PRO A 271 0.65 25.84 7.71
CA PRO A 271 0.23 24.51 8.13
C PRO A 271 -0.78 23.89 7.16
N ALA A 272 -0.57 22.62 6.79
CA ALA A 272 -1.39 21.87 5.86
C ALA A 272 -2.05 20.64 6.53
N ASN A 273 -3.17 20.14 5.97
CA ASN A 273 -3.70 18.85 6.42
C ASN A 273 -2.78 17.73 5.94
N SER A 274 -2.74 16.63 6.67
CA SER A 274 -1.95 15.46 6.28
C SER A 274 -2.36 14.91 4.91
N SER A 275 -3.66 14.98 4.58
CA SER A 275 -4.22 14.55 3.28
C SER A 275 -3.78 15.41 2.09
N ASP A 276 -3.33 16.64 2.35
CA ASP A 276 -2.91 17.58 1.31
C ASP A 276 -1.41 17.44 0.99
N ILE A 277 -0.69 16.57 1.73
CA ILE A 277 0.74 16.32 1.57
C ILE A 277 0.96 15.00 0.85
N PHE A 278 1.72 15.02 -0.23
CA PHE A 278 2.07 13.83 -1.00
C PHE A 278 3.51 13.91 -1.54
N PHE A 279 4.00 12.82 -2.11
CA PHE A 279 5.39 12.68 -2.53
C PHE A 279 5.44 12.23 -3.98
N ASN A 280 6.31 12.84 -4.76
CA ASN A 280 6.51 12.43 -6.14
C ASN A 280 7.60 11.33 -6.26
N SER A 281 7.84 10.86 -7.48
CA SER A 281 8.82 9.80 -7.75
C SER A 281 10.28 10.17 -7.44
N LYS A 282 10.57 11.46 -7.21
CA LYS A 282 11.89 11.98 -6.82
C LYS A 282 12.02 12.22 -5.32
N SER A 283 11.05 11.76 -4.52
CA SER A 283 10.98 12.03 -3.07
C SER A 283 10.83 13.52 -2.73
N GLU A 284 10.32 14.32 -3.67
CA GLU A 284 10.03 15.72 -3.41
C GLU A 284 8.67 15.85 -2.71
N ILE A 285 8.61 16.73 -1.73
CA ILE A 285 7.42 16.97 -0.91
C ILE A 285 6.51 17.97 -1.63
N MET A 286 5.29 17.54 -1.91
CA MET A 286 4.26 18.32 -2.58
C MET A 286 3.14 18.65 -1.59
N VAL A 287 2.68 19.87 -1.59
CA VAL A 287 1.51 20.31 -0.79
C VAL A 287 0.46 20.89 -1.71
N ASN A 288 -0.75 20.32 -1.64
CA ASN A 288 -1.91 20.82 -2.35
C ASN A 288 -2.55 21.97 -1.56
N ASN A 289 -2.55 23.15 -2.13
CA ASN A 289 -3.29 24.29 -1.59
C ASN A 289 -4.62 24.44 -2.33
N ILE A 290 -5.65 23.83 -1.77
CA ILE A 290 -6.99 23.80 -2.36
C ILE A 290 -7.56 25.22 -2.52
N LEU A 291 -7.24 26.14 -1.61
CA LEU A 291 -7.77 27.53 -1.65
C LEU A 291 -7.16 28.34 -2.79
N GLU A 292 -5.92 28.07 -3.14
CA GLU A 292 -5.20 28.77 -4.22
C GLU A 292 -5.25 27.98 -5.53
N GLU A 293 -5.86 26.80 -5.53
CA GLU A 293 -5.89 25.86 -6.67
C GLU A 293 -4.48 25.56 -7.22
N LYS A 294 -3.51 25.40 -6.30
CA LYS A 294 -2.11 25.20 -6.64
C LYS A 294 -1.49 24.07 -5.86
N ILE A 295 -0.54 23.40 -6.50
CA ILE A 295 0.35 22.44 -5.85
C ILE A 295 1.73 23.08 -5.69
N LYS A 296 2.23 23.17 -4.47
CA LYS A 296 3.58 23.67 -4.18
C LYS A 296 4.53 22.53 -3.89
N ASN A 297 5.64 22.50 -4.61
CA ASN A 297 6.78 21.64 -4.28
C ASN A 297 7.61 22.33 -3.20
N ILE A 298 7.50 21.85 -1.97
CA ILE A 298 8.19 22.46 -0.82
C ILE A 298 9.71 22.24 -0.89
N THR A 299 10.14 21.15 -1.53
CA THR A 299 11.56 20.82 -1.65
C THR A 299 12.28 21.77 -2.60
N THR A 300 11.62 22.19 -3.68
CA THR A 300 12.24 23.06 -4.74
C THR A 300 11.70 24.47 -4.79
N GLY A 301 10.59 24.75 -4.10
CA GLY A 301 9.89 26.03 -4.14
C GLY A 301 9.03 26.25 -5.40
N LYS A 302 8.95 25.27 -6.32
CA LYS A 302 8.19 25.41 -7.57
C LYS A 302 6.68 25.24 -7.32
N GLU A 303 5.88 26.08 -7.97
CA GLU A 303 4.41 25.99 -7.95
C GLU A 303 3.88 25.46 -9.29
N TYR A 304 2.77 24.72 -9.19
CA TYR A 304 2.03 24.16 -10.32
C TYR A 304 0.56 24.57 -10.18
N PRO A 305 -0.09 24.97 -11.31
CA PRO A 305 -1.51 25.28 -11.30
C PRO A 305 -2.38 24.05 -11.11
#